data_fdfd7a22132bbdf55c02ff7106d95a27
#
_entry.id   fdfd7a22132bbdf55c02ff7106d95a27
#
_cell.length_a   1.000
_cell.length_b   1.000
_cell.length_c   1.000
_cell.angle_alpha   90.00
_cell.angle_beta   90.00
_cell.angle_gamma   90.00
#
_symmetry.space_group_name_H-M   'P 1'
#
loop_
_entity.id
_entity.type
_entity.pdbx_description
1 polymer ?
#
loop_
_entity_poly.entity_id
_entity_poly.type
_entity_poly.pdbx_seq_one_letter_code
_entity_poly.pdbx_strand_id
1 'polypeptide(L)'
;MTQTACTISKLSLEFPLKTLFKNLKFNLNQQQLSACIGRNGLGKSCILKILYEQNLKDLPYEGEISWNVPHAYLSQFSRLEADTIASALGVEDLYDAFQRIEIGNASFEDFELTENQWHRPALWQQQLKQASLPTDLNFPVAQLSEGQKTKLALCALFLKTDHYLLLDEPSNHLDASSRLWLIDRLKNHPAGAFFVSHDRELLQHVEHIYALNEFGVTHVTCNYEEYIQKNDLQNKALQRNAMQHQRELKQLKLQQHETQMKAQKREQQGHALRKSGSQAKVLLDFKKEQAGQSLATVQTQQQKQLEEKRTQLLQSQQQLEHIKEQQFVFQHRTEKTGEILRVKDFHSKTSQHLPFDLALQAGDKIHLKGKNGIGKSTFLKYLSQTTSQSSHEIFLSVNTLYLDQNLSDLSPELSVLDNLAKFNRDVSSTEWRNQLGQLRIRGQKAELPFHCLSGGERLKVTLLGLNYLTPNIELLLLDEPENHLDIESRALLAQAIQHYTGAVILVSHDAYFVESCGIQSSVQLVE
;
A
#
# COMPACT_ATOMS: atom_id res chain seq x y z
N MET A 1 19.81 -28.64 1.83
CA MET A 1 18.74 -28.30 2.77
C MET A 1 18.93 -26.82 3.16
N THR A 2 17.97 -25.96 2.88
CA THR A 2 18.04 -24.55 3.28
C THR A 2 17.96 -24.46 4.79
N GLN A 3 18.94 -23.80 5.42
CA GLN A 3 18.94 -23.57 6.85
C GLN A 3 17.96 -22.46 7.21
N THR A 4 17.20 -22.66 8.30
CA THR A 4 16.26 -21.64 8.79
C THR A 4 17.04 -20.51 9.46
N ALA A 5 16.81 -19.27 9.04
CA ALA A 5 17.38 -18.07 9.64
C ALA A 5 16.59 -17.65 10.89
N CYS A 6 15.25 -17.63 10.79
CA CYS A 6 14.36 -17.23 11.88
C CYS A 6 13.11 -18.10 11.90
N THR A 7 12.66 -18.49 13.10
CA THR A 7 11.37 -19.18 13.34
C THR A 7 10.47 -18.29 14.15
N ILE A 8 9.25 -18.08 13.64
CA ILE A 8 8.21 -17.29 14.28
C ILE A 8 7.03 -18.20 14.63
N SER A 9 6.62 -18.19 15.90
CA SER A 9 5.52 -19.02 16.43
C SER A 9 4.54 -18.21 17.25
N LYS A 10 3.24 -18.33 16.91
CA LYS A 10 2.12 -17.71 17.63
C LYS A 10 2.24 -16.20 17.83
N LEU A 11 2.88 -15.50 16.89
CA LEU A 11 3.06 -14.06 17.01
C LEU A 11 1.72 -13.33 16.88
N SER A 12 1.37 -12.55 17.91
CA SER A 12 0.14 -11.75 17.98
C SER A 12 0.47 -10.32 18.42
N LEU A 13 -0.19 -9.34 17.85
CA LEU A 13 -0.08 -7.94 18.22
C LEU A 13 -1.48 -7.33 18.33
N GLU A 14 -1.86 -6.99 19.57
CA GLU A 14 -3.17 -6.43 19.89
C GLU A 14 -3.02 -5.09 20.58
N PHE A 15 -3.72 -4.07 20.09
CA PHE A 15 -3.88 -2.78 20.75
C PHE A 15 -5.27 -2.68 21.37
N PRO A 16 -5.52 -1.80 22.35
CA PRO A 16 -6.81 -1.70 23.03
C PRO A 16 -8.03 -1.56 22.11
N LEU A 17 -7.84 -0.96 20.93
CA LEU A 17 -8.92 -0.70 19.96
C LEU A 17 -8.81 -1.50 18.67
N LYS A 18 -7.71 -2.22 18.44
CA LYS A 18 -7.46 -2.90 17.17
C LYS A 18 -6.47 -4.05 17.31
N THR A 19 -6.88 -5.25 16.90
CA THR A 19 -5.96 -6.36 16.66
C THR A 19 -5.33 -6.18 15.28
N LEU A 20 -3.99 -6.12 15.18
CA LEU A 20 -3.30 -6.04 13.90
C LEU A 20 -3.13 -7.43 13.27
N PHE A 21 -2.66 -8.39 14.06
CA PHE A 21 -2.55 -9.78 13.63
C PHE A 21 -2.58 -10.71 14.83
N LYS A 22 -2.98 -11.95 14.60
CA LYS A 22 -3.14 -12.97 15.65
C LYS A 22 -2.58 -14.32 15.19
N ASN A 23 -1.80 -14.94 16.07
CA ASN A 23 -1.28 -16.29 15.92
C ASN A 23 -0.53 -16.54 14.60
N LEU A 24 0.33 -15.58 14.17
CA LEU A 24 1.15 -15.75 12.98
C LEU A 24 2.19 -16.85 13.22
N LYS A 25 2.39 -17.68 12.19
CA LYS A 25 3.41 -18.72 12.18
C LYS A 25 4.05 -18.79 10.80
N PHE A 26 5.36 -18.55 10.72
CA PHE A 26 6.14 -18.69 9.50
C PHE A 26 7.62 -18.78 9.81
N ASN A 27 8.41 -19.23 8.83
CA ASN A 27 9.87 -19.33 8.93
C ASN A 27 10.54 -18.51 7.83
N LEU A 28 11.67 -17.91 8.15
CA LEU A 28 12.56 -17.26 7.18
C LEU A 28 13.78 -18.14 7.00
N ASN A 29 14.22 -18.36 5.77
CA ASN A 29 15.36 -19.21 5.47
C ASN A 29 16.57 -18.38 5.03
N GLN A 30 17.76 -18.89 5.32
CA GLN A 30 19.01 -18.27 4.87
C GLN A 30 19.16 -18.33 3.36
N GLN A 31 19.91 -17.37 2.80
CA GLN A 31 20.19 -17.27 1.36
C GLN A 31 18.94 -17.10 0.49
N GLN A 32 17.82 -16.74 1.07
CA GLN A 32 16.58 -16.49 0.34
C GLN A 32 16.21 -15.02 0.38
N LEU A 33 15.76 -14.53 -0.77
CA LEU A 33 15.15 -13.23 -0.90
C LEU A 33 13.63 -13.37 -0.77
N SER A 34 13.08 -12.82 0.31
CA SER A 34 11.68 -12.97 0.69
C SER A 34 11.01 -11.60 0.85
N ALA A 35 9.76 -11.48 0.42
CA ALA A 35 8.99 -10.25 0.58
C ALA A 35 7.72 -10.45 1.40
N CYS A 36 7.39 -9.46 2.23
CA CYS A 36 6.11 -9.34 2.89
C CYS A 36 5.24 -8.32 2.17
N ILE A 37 4.10 -8.76 1.67
CA ILE A 37 3.12 -7.90 1.01
C ILE A 37 1.80 -7.90 1.78
N GLY A 38 0.99 -6.87 1.59
CA GLY A 38 -0.32 -6.72 2.23
C GLY A 38 -0.73 -5.26 2.29
N ARG A 39 -1.98 -5.00 2.65
CA ARG A 39 -2.52 -3.63 2.76
C ARG A 39 -1.78 -2.81 3.81
N ASN A 40 -1.80 -1.48 3.65
CA ASN A 40 -1.32 -0.59 4.68
C ASN A 40 -2.15 -0.70 5.97
N GLY A 41 -1.48 -0.56 7.12
CA GLY A 41 -2.13 -0.66 8.43
C GLY A 41 -2.40 -2.08 8.93
N LEU A 42 -1.91 -3.13 8.25
CA LEU A 42 -1.94 -4.52 8.75
C LEU A 42 -0.77 -4.87 9.67
N GLY A 43 0.18 -3.96 9.88
CA GLY A 43 1.29 -4.19 10.80
C GLY A 43 2.55 -4.79 10.16
N LYS A 44 2.76 -4.66 8.84
CA LYS A 44 3.98 -5.14 8.16
C LYS A 44 5.27 -4.60 8.78
N SER A 45 5.35 -3.28 8.95
CA SER A 45 6.50 -2.61 9.61
C SER A 45 6.62 -3.01 11.09
N CYS A 46 5.49 -3.26 11.77
CA CYS A 46 5.52 -3.76 13.16
C CYS A 46 6.14 -5.17 13.22
N ILE A 47 5.82 -6.05 12.26
CA ILE A 47 6.45 -7.37 12.18
C ILE A 47 7.96 -7.23 12.04
N LEU A 48 8.47 -6.39 11.13
CA LEU A 48 9.91 -6.18 10.96
C LEU A 48 10.58 -5.65 12.22
N LYS A 49 9.95 -4.67 12.90
CA LYS A 49 10.45 -4.12 14.16
C LYS A 49 10.52 -5.18 15.25
N ILE A 50 9.46 -5.98 15.41
CA ILE A 50 9.40 -7.05 16.41
C ILE A 50 10.44 -8.14 16.11
N LEU A 51 10.68 -8.46 14.83
CA LEU A 51 11.72 -9.41 14.43
C LEU A 51 13.12 -8.89 14.74
N TYR A 52 13.34 -7.58 14.63
CA TYR A 52 14.63 -6.96 14.92
C TYR A 52 14.86 -6.81 16.42
N GLU A 53 13.90 -6.26 17.16
CA GLU A 53 14.02 -5.95 18.58
C GLU A 53 12.89 -6.62 19.37
N GLN A 54 13.25 -7.66 20.14
CA GLN A 54 12.28 -8.50 20.85
C GLN A 54 11.70 -7.87 22.13
N ASN A 55 12.23 -6.72 22.61
CA ASN A 55 11.81 -6.07 23.86
C ASN A 55 11.30 -4.64 23.65
N LEU A 56 10.40 -4.46 22.68
CA LEU A 56 9.81 -3.16 22.38
C LEU A 56 8.70 -2.82 23.41
N LYS A 57 8.92 -1.77 24.21
CA LYS A 57 7.93 -1.27 25.17
C LYS A 57 6.64 -0.76 24.48
N ASP A 58 6.78 -0.24 23.27
CA ASP A 58 5.69 0.38 22.52
C ASP A 58 4.87 -0.62 21.68
N LEU A 59 5.35 -1.86 21.53
CA LEU A 59 4.68 -2.92 20.77
C LEU A 59 4.50 -4.15 21.66
N PRO A 60 3.44 -4.22 22.48
CA PRO A 60 3.15 -5.38 23.32
C PRO A 60 2.69 -6.55 22.46
N TYR A 61 3.61 -7.41 22.07
CA TYR A 61 3.31 -8.61 21.30
C TYR A 61 3.39 -9.87 22.16
N GLU A 62 2.69 -10.91 21.74
CA GLU A 62 2.77 -12.26 22.27
C GLU A 62 3.33 -13.20 21.21
N GLY A 63 4.06 -14.23 21.61
CA GLY A 63 4.63 -15.25 20.74
C GLY A 63 6.12 -15.43 20.93
N GLU A 64 6.70 -16.35 20.16
CA GLU A 64 8.11 -16.72 20.24
C GLU A 64 8.83 -16.45 18.91
N ILE A 65 10.01 -15.84 18.98
CA ILE A 65 10.89 -15.57 17.85
C ILE A 65 12.26 -16.11 18.18
N SER A 66 12.78 -16.98 17.32
CA SER A 66 14.10 -17.57 17.48
C SER A 66 14.96 -17.33 16.24
N TRP A 67 16.07 -16.63 16.40
CA TRP A 67 17.06 -16.37 15.38
C TRP A 67 18.24 -17.34 15.48
N ASN A 68 18.65 -17.88 14.33
CA ASN A 68 19.83 -18.74 14.22
C ASN A 68 21.05 -18.02 13.61
N VAL A 69 20.86 -16.79 13.13
CA VAL A 69 21.89 -15.95 12.50
C VAL A 69 21.76 -14.52 13.01
N PRO A 70 22.85 -13.72 13.00
CA PRO A 70 22.75 -12.30 13.26
C PRO A 70 21.87 -11.63 12.21
N HIS A 71 21.21 -10.55 12.59
CA HIS A 71 20.29 -9.83 11.72
C HIS A 71 20.45 -8.32 11.86
N ALA A 72 20.08 -7.58 10.82
CA ALA A 72 20.17 -6.13 10.77
C ALA A 72 18.89 -5.56 10.15
N TYR A 73 18.51 -4.35 10.56
CA TYR A 73 17.25 -3.73 10.20
C TYR A 73 17.44 -2.34 9.59
N LEU A 74 16.69 -2.05 8.52
CA LEU A 74 16.50 -0.72 7.96
C LEU A 74 15.04 -0.32 8.12
N SER A 75 14.79 0.74 8.90
CA SER A 75 13.45 1.30 9.03
C SER A 75 13.11 2.27 7.89
N GLN A 76 11.84 2.39 7.58
CA GLN A 76 11.34 3.34 6.57
C GLN A 76 11.73 4.81 6.86
N PHE A 77 11.87 5.16 8.13
CA PHE A 77 12.13 6.53 8.60
C PHE A 77 13.49 6.65 9.32
N SER A 78 14.44 5.74 9.05
CA SER A 78 15.76 5.88 9.67
C SER A 78 16.43 7.14 9.14
N ARG A 79 16.35 8.23 9.94
CA ARG A 79 17.23 9.36 9.75
C ARG A 79 18.63 8.88 10.11
N LEU A 80 19.55 9.03 9.16
CA LEU A 80 20.96 8.84 9.48
C LEU A 80 21.38 10.00 10.39
N GLU A 81 21.43 9.75 11.69
CA GLU A 81 21.97 10.67 12.70
C GLU A 81 23.50 10.51 12.72
N ALA A 82 24.13 10.72 11.60
CA ALA A 82 25.57 10.61 11.42
C ALA A 82 26.09 11.89 10.77
N ASP A 83 27.23 12.36 11.24
CA ASP A 83 27.85 13.58 10.70
C ASP A 83 28.55 13.31 9.38
N THR A 84 29.22 12.16 9.26
CA THR A 84 30.06 11.78 8.10
C THR A 84 29.61 10.44 7.50
N ILE A 85 30.07 10.17 6.28
CA ILE A 85 29.87 8.85 5.64
C ILE A 85 30.54 7.75 6.45
N ALA A 86 31.71 7.97 7.04
CA ALA A 86 32.39 6.99 7.90
C ALA A 86 31.51 6.59 9.10
N SER A 87 30.96 7.58 9.79
CA SER A 87 30.05 7.39 10.92
C SER A 87 28.78 6.66 10.50
N ALA A 88 28.17 7.05 9.35
CA ALA A 88 26.99 6.39 8.80
C ALA A 88 27.21 4.92 8.43
N LEU A 89 28.38 4.57 7.94
CA LEU A 89 28.77 3.18 7.66
C LEU A 89 29.13 2.38 8.93
N GLY A 90 29.29 3.05 10.07
CA GLY A 90 29.75 2.45 11.32
C GLY A 90 31.19 1.98 11.28
N VAL A 91 32.05 2.72 10.55
CA VAL A 91 33.46 2.38 10.35
C VAL A 91 34.40 3.51 10.79
N GLU A 92 33.90 4.50 11.50
CA GLU A 92 34.60 5.72 11.87
C GLU A 92 35.90 5.45 12.63
N ASP A 93 35.86 4.65 13.71
CA ASP A 93 37.04 4.35 14.51
C ASP A 93 38.17 3.70 13.70
N LEU A 94 37.77 2.76 12.83
CA LEU A 94 38.72 2.07 11.97
C LEU A 94 39.26 2.98 10.85
N TYR A 95 38.43 3.83 10.30
CA TYR A 95 38.83 4.80 9.29
C TYR A 95 39.79 5.83 9.87
N ASP A 96 39.52 6.36 11.07
CA ASP A 96 40.38 7.30 11.75
C ASP A 96 41.73 6.68 12.10
N ALA A 97 41.77 5.40 12.49
CA ALA A 97 43.01 4.67 12.72
C ALA A 97 43.86 4.60 11.44
N PHE A 98 43.23 4.27 10.28
CA PHE A 98 43.95 4.29 8.99
C PHE A 98 44.46 5.70 8.65
N GLN A 99 43.67 6.76 8.88
CA GLN A 99 44.10 8.13 8.63
C GLN A 99 45.31 8.51 9.53
N ARG A 100 45.30 8.15 10.83
CA ARG A 100 46.44 8.41 11.72
C ARG A 100 47.69 7.67 11.29
N ILE A 101 47.55 6.44 10.78
CA ILE A 101 48.67 5.66 10.25
C ILE A 101 49.24 6.33 8.98
N GLU A 102 48.40 6.78 8.05
CA GLU A 102 48.82 7.44 6.82
C GLU A 102 49.58 8.75 7.08
N ILE A 103 49.17 9.51 8.09
CA ILE A 103 49.79 10.80 8.47
C ILE A 103 51.05 10.56 9.31
N GLY A 104 51.33 9.33 9.75
CA GLY A 104 52.48 8.99 10.61
C GLY A 104 52.30 9.35 12.08
N ASN A 105 51.06 9.53 12.54
CA ASN A 105 50.69 9.89 13.92
C ASN A 105 49.93 8.76 14.63
N ALA A 106 50.21 7.52 14.26
CA ALA A 106 49.52 6.33 14.77
C ALA A 106 50.01 5.90 16.15
N SER A 107 49.07 5.45 16.98
CA SER A 107 49.33 4.74 18.23
C SER A 107 49.52 3.22 18.00
N PHE A 108 49.97 2.51 19.00
CA PHE A 108 50.07 1.05 18.95
C PHE A 108 48.65 0.43 18.79
N GLU A 109 47.64 1.00 19.42
CA GLU A 109 46.25 0.58 19.35
C GLU A 109 45.71 0.71 17.92
N ASP A 110 46.13 1.73 17.16
CA ASP A 110 45.71 1.89 15.75
C ASP A 110 46.21 0.74 14.87
N PHE A 111 47.42 0.28 15.11
CA PHE A 111 47.98 -0.88 14.40
C PHE A 111 47.26 -2.17 14.78
N GLU A 112 46.93 -2.37 16.06
CA GLU A 112 46.13 -3.53 16.51
C GLU A 112 44.73 -3.50 15.88
N LEU A 113 44.07 -2.36 15.84
CA LEU A 113 42.71 -2.19 15.26
C LEU A 113 42.70 -2.46 13.75
N THR A 114 43.77 -2.07 13.05
CA THR A 114 43.89 -2.24 11.60
C THR A 114 44.50 -3.57 11.18
N GLU A 115 44.96 -4.40 12.12
CA GLU A 115 45.54 -5.71 11.84
C GLU A 115 44.57 -6.57 11.00
N ASN A 116 45.06 -7.12 9.89
CA ASN A 116 44.28 -7.91 8.93
C ASN A 116 43.11 -7.19 8.25
N GLN A 117 42.99 -5.86 8.37
CA GLN A 117 41.86 -5.07 7.82
C GLN A 117 42.29 -4.09 6.70
N TRP A 118 43.52 -4.16 6.21
CA TRP A 118 44.05 -3.25 5.18
C TRP A 118 43.30 -3.22 3.86
N HIS A 119 42.47 -4.23 3.58
CA HIS A 119 41.64 -4.30 2.40
C HIS A 119 40.31 -3.52 2.55
N ARG A 120 39.91 -3.16 3.77
CA ARG A 120 38.60 -2.53 4.06
C ARG A 120 38.41 -1.15 3.44
N PRO A 121 39.36 -0.22 3.46
CA PRO A 121 39.20 1.08 2.83
C PRO A 121 38.84 0.97 1.34
N ALA A 122 39.48 0.06 0.61
CA ALA A 122 39.16 -0.20 -0.79
C ALA A 122 37.75 -0.75 -1.00
N LEU A 123 37.28 -1.65 -0.10
CA LEU A 123 35.91 -2.17 -0.13
C LEU A 123 34.87 -1.08 0.12
N TRP A 124 35.09 -0.19 1.10
CA TRP A 124 34.18 0.92 1.38
C TRP A 124 34.06 1.86 0.18
N GLN A 125 35.20 2.27 -0.40
CA GLN A 125 35.22 3.13 -1.59
C GLN A 125 34.55 2.44 -2.80
N GLN A 126 34.78 1.14 -3.01
CA GLN A 126 34.12 0.38 -4.07
C GLN A 126 32.60 0.34 -3.89
N GLN A 127 32.13 0.11 -2.67
CA GLN A 127 30.68 0.09 -2.37
C GLN A 127 30.03 1.46 -2.60
N LEU A 128 30.65 2.52 -2.11
CA LEU A 128 30.18 3.88 -2.31
C LEU A 128 30.13 4.25 -3.79
N LYS A 129 31.17 3.89 -4.55
CA LYS A 129 31.24 4.10 -6.00
C LYS A 129 30.13 3.35 -6.75
N GLN A 130 29.88 2.09 -6.39
CA GLN A 130 28.78 1.30 -6.98
C GLN A 130 27.41 1.89 -6.68
N ALA A 131 27.24 2.50 -5.50
CA ALA A 131 26.02 3.21 -5.12
C ALA A 131 25.94 4.64 -5.71
N SER A 132 26.95 5.09 -6.49
CA SER A 132 27.08 6.48 -6.99
C SER A 132 27.01 7.51 -5.86
N LEU A 133 27.71 7.24 -4.76
CA LEU A 133 27.89 8.11 -3.60
C LEU A 133 29.30 8.74 -3.60
N PRO A 134 29.48 9.87 -2.89
CA PRO A 134 30.81 10.41 -2.65
C PRO A 134 31.71 9.34 -1.98
N THR A 135 32.95 9.19 -2.45
CA THR A 135 33.90 8.20 -1.95
C THR A 135 34.76 8.70 -0.79
N ASP A 136 34.71 9.98 -0.50
CA ASP A 136 35.32 10.59 0.68
C ASP A 136 34.49 10.25 1.92
N LEU A 137 35.07 9.49 2.85
CA LEU A 137 34.39 9.08 4.06
C LEU A 137 34.16 10.22 5.06
N ASN A 138 34.89 11.34 4.93
CA ASN A 138 34.68 12.55 5.73
C ASN A 138 33.54 13.44 5.16
N PHE A 139 32.95 13.06 4.03
CA PHE A 139 31.88 13.86 3.41
C PHE A 139 30.68 13.99 4.35
N PRO A 140 30.14 15.21 4.57
CA PRO A 140 29.03 15.44 5.48
C PRO A 140 27.71 14.83 4.97
N VAL A 141 27.07 13.98 5.77
CA VAL A 141 25.78 13.33 5.44
C VAL A 141 24.66 14.35 5.23
N ALA A 142 24.73 15.50 5.89
CA ALA A 142 23.74 16.59 5.73
C ALA A 142 23.65 17.14 4.30
N GLN A 143 24.72 17.02 3.51
CA GLN A 143 24.76 17.48 2.11
C GLN A 143 24.21 16.44 1.11
N LEU A 144 23.91 15.22 1.58
CA LEU A 144 23.34 14.18 0.73
C LEU A 144 21.83 14.38 0.53
N SER A 145 21.35 14.10 -0.68
CA SER A 145 19.91 14.00 -0.95
C SER A 145 19.27 12.82 -0.19
N GLU A 146 17.94 12.83 -0.02
CA GLU A 146 17.24 11.73 0.68
C GLU A 146 17.48 10.38 0.00
N GLY A 147 17.49 10.30 -1.32
CA GLY A 147 17.84 9.08 -2.04
C GLY A 147 19.29 8.63 -1.82
N GLN A 148 20.24 9.57 -1.71
CA GLN A 148 21.64 9.26 -1.37
C GLN A 148 21.77 8.79 0.07
N LYS A 149 21.05 9.38 1.02
CA LYS A 149 21.00 8.90 2.41
C LYS A 149 20.45 7.48 2.51
N THR A 150 19.38 7.18 1.76
CA THR A 150 18.84 5.81 1.69
C THR A 150 19.88 4.83 1.15
N LYS A 151 20.59 5.19 0.07
CA LYS A 151 21.67 4.35 -0.47
C LYS A 151 22.82 4.16 0.51
N LEU A 152 23.20 5.19 1.25
CA LEU A 152 24.23 5.12 2.27
C LEU A 152 23.85 4.16 3.42
N ALA A 153 22.61 4.25 3.90
CA ALA A 153 22.10 3.33 4.91
C ALA A 153 22.08 1.86 4.42
N LEU A 154 21.71 1.65 3.14
CA LEU A 154 21.79 0.33 2.51
C LEU A 154 23.24 -0.17 2.38
N CYS A 155 24.19 0.70 2.01
CA CYS A 155 25.62 0.35 1.99
C CYS A 155 26.12 -0.14 3.36
N ALA A 156 25.72 0.54 4.44
CA ALA A 156 26.07 0.13 5.81
C ALA A 156 25.57 -1.28 6.14
N LEU A 157 24.36 -1.64 5.66
CA LEU A 157 23.83 -2.99 5.85
C LEU A 157 24.52 -4.03 4.97
N PHE A 158 24.82 -3.71 3.71
CA PHE A 158 25.50 -4.63 2.80
C PHE A 158 26.97 -4.92 3.18
N LEU A 159 27.57 -4.10 4.05
CA LEU A 159 28.84 -4.41 4.66
C LEU A 159 28.76 -5.56 5.68
N LYS A 160 27.58 -5.86 6.21
CA LYS A 160 27.31 -6.93 7.18
C LYS A 160 26.91 -8.22 6.46
N THR A 161 27.87 -8.85 5.77
CA THR A 161 27.62 -10.00 4.87
C THR A 161 27.07 -11.25 5.56
N ASP A 162 27.28 -11.39 6.87
CA ASP A 162 26.83 -12.49 7.72
C ASP A 162 25.45 -12.25 8.37
N HIS A 163 24.90 -11.02 8.27
CA HIS A 163 23.62 -10.66 8.85
C HIS A 163 22.48 -10.88 7.87
N TYR A 164 21.39 -11.47 8.34
CA TYR A 164 20.12 -11.51 7.62
C TYR A 164 19.48 -10.12 7.61
N LEU A 165 19.08 -9.62 6.43
CA LEU A 165 18.60 -8.25 6.30
C LEU A 165 17.09 -8.18 6.47
N LEU A 166 16.61 -7.27 7.32
CA LEU A 166 15.23 -6.88 7.48
C LEU A 166 15.06 -5.45 6.94
N LEU A 167 14.26 -5.26 5.88
CA LEU A 167 14.17 -3.97 5.19
C LEU A 167 12.71 -3.50 5.07
N ASP A 168 12.45 -2.28 5.50
CA ASP A 168 11.11 -1.66 5.43
C ASP A 168 11.08 -0.60 4.33
N GLU A 169 10.43 -0.92 3.20
CA GLU A 169 10.31 -0.09 2.00
C GLU A 169 11.66 0.43 1.48
N PRO A 170 12.63 -0.45 1.20
CA PRO A 170 14.01 -0.04 0.86
C PRO A 170 14.14 0.66 -0.49
N SER A 171 13.15 0.59 -1.36
CA SER A 171 13.14 1.24 -2.68
C SER A 171 12.59 2.68 -2.66
N ASN A 172 12.06 3.15 -1.53
CA ASN A 172 11.53 4.50 -1.42
C ASN A 172 12.64 5.55 -1.66
N HIS A 173 12.29 6.60 -2.39
CA HIS A 173 13.19 7.69 -2.79
C HIS A 173 14.35 7.28 -3.72
N LEU A 174 14.36 6.03 -4.22
CA LEU A 174 15.35 5.58 -5.20
C LEU A 174 14.84 5.81 -6.63
N ASP A 175 15.71 6.37 -7.47
CA ASP A 175 15.48 6.43 -8.92
C ASP A 175 15.65 5.05 -9.57
N ALA A 176 15.29 4.93 -10.84
CA ALA A 176 15.31 3.64 -11.56
C ALA A 176 16.69 2.97 -11.54
N SER A 177 17.78 3.75 -11.67
CA SER A 177 19.15 3.21 -11.65
C SER A 177 19.54 2.68 -10.26
N SER A 178 19.13 3.38 -9.22
CA SER A 178 19.38 2.99 -7.83
C SER A 178 18.55 1.76 -7.41
N ARG A 179 17.35 1.58 -7.98
CA ARG A 179 16.54 0.35 -7.76
C ARG A 179 17.21 -0.88 -8.36
N LEU A 180 17.72 -0.77 -9.60
CA LEU A 180 18.46 -1.88 -10.22
C LEU A 180 19.69 -2.25 -9.40
N TRP A 181 20.43 -1.26 -8.89
CA TRP A 181 21.54 -1.49 -7.96
C TRP A 181 21.08 -2.22 -6.68
N LEU A 182 19.96 -1.78 -6.08
CA LEU A 182 19.40 -2.43 -4.88
C LEU A 182 19.03 -3.89 -5.15
N ILE A 183 18.36 -4.16 -6.28
CA ILE A 183 17.95 -5.51 -6.69
C ILE A 183 19.17 -6.42 -6.84
N ASP A 184 20.22 -5.94 -7.52
CA ASP A 184 21.46 -6.72 -7.70
C ASP A 184 22.12 -7.03 -6.34
N ARG A 185 22.18 -6.04 -5.44
CA ARG A 185 22.77 -6.22 -4.11
C ARG A 185 21.98 -7.20 -3.24
N LEU A 186 20.65 -7.14 -3.28
CA LEU A 186 19.79 -8.06 -2.52
C LEU A 186 19.86 -9.50 -3.04
N LYS A 187 19.89 -9.69 -4.35
CA LYS A 187 20.05 -11.02 -4.96
C LYS A 187 21.37 -11.70 -4.59
N ASN A 188 22.42 -10.91 -4.47
CA ASN A 188 23.77 -11.40 -4.19
C ASN A 188 24.12 -11.39 -2.70
N HIS A 189 23.18 -11.04 -1.80
CA HIS A 189 23.46 -11.00 -0.37
C HIS A 189 23.51 -12.40 0.25
N PRO A 190 24.66 -12.84 0.83
CA PRO A 190 24.87 -14.25 1.18
C PRO A 190 23.98 -14.75 2.32
N ALA A 191 23.61 -13.90 3.27
CA ALA A 191 22.77 -14.31 4.40
C ALA A 191 21.27 -14.38 4.06
N GLY A 192 20.83 -13.68 2.99
CA GLY A 192 19.43 -13.53 2.61
C GLY A 192 18.78 -12.27 3.17
N ALA A 193 17.55 -11.98 2.73
CA ALA A 193 16.81 -10.80 3.14
C ALA A 193 15.30 -11.05 3.20
N PHE A 194 14.64 -10.36 4.13
CA PHE A 194 13.20 -10.26 4.23
C PHE A 194 12.81 -8.78 4.22
N PHE A 195 12.02 -8.37 3.25
CA PHE A 195 11.65 -6.98 3.11
C PHE A 195 10.14 -6.78 2.93
N VAL A 196 9.68 -5.61 3.34
CA VAL A 196 8.35 -5.08 3.02
C VAL A 196 8.51 -4.13 1.85
N SER A 197 7.75 -4.30 0.79
CA SER A 197 7.73 -3.35 -0.31
C SER A 197 6.43 -3.40 -1.10
N HIS A 198 6.10 -2.27 -1.71
CA HIS A 198 5.04 -2.09 -2.69
C HIS A 198 5.57 -1.84 -4.11
N ASP A 199 6.88 -1.92 -4.28
CA ASP A 199 7.57 -1.76 -5.55
C ASP A 199 7.50 -3.06 -6.37
N ARG A 200 6.77 -3.01 -7.48
CA ARG A 200 6.58 -4.19 -8.35
C ARG A 200 7.86 -4.68 -8.99
N GLU A 201 8.76 -3.76 -9.36
CA GLU A 201 10.05 -4.11 -9.97
C GLU A 201 10.89 -4.93 -8.98
N LEU A 202 10.95 -4.50 -7.71
CA LEU A 202 11.65 -5.26 -6.68
C LEU A 202 10.96 -6.61 -6.39
N LEU A 203 9.63 -6.65 -6.35
CA LEU A 203 8.85 -7.86 -6.10
C LEU A 203 8.94 -8.92 -7.21
N GLN A 204 9.23 -8.55 -8.46
CA GLN A 204 9.43 -9.50 -9.55
C GLN A 204 10.65 -10.41 -9.35
N HIS A 205 11.59 -9.98 -8.52
CA HIS A 205 12.83 -10.72 -8.25
C HIS A 205 12.79 -11.60 -7.00
N VAL A 206 11.62 -11.73 -6.38
CA VAL A 206 11.40 -12.52 -5.17
C VAL A 206 10.82 -13.89 -5.53
N GLU A 207 11.28 -14.93 -4.85
CA GLU A 207 10.74 -16.28 -4.98
C GLU A 207 9.80 -16.68 -3.84
N HIS A 208 9.90 -15.99 -2.69
CA HIS A 208 9.13 -16.28 -1.49
C HIS A 208 8.31 -15.07 -1.08
N ILE A 209 6.98 -15.18 -1.21
CA ILE A 209 6.04 -14.12 -0.87
C ILE A 209 5.27 -14.51 0.39
N TYR A 210 5.30 -13.63 1.39
CA TYR A 210 4.51 -13.71 2.61
C TYR A 210 3.37 -12.69 2.52
N ALA A 211 2.19 -13.15 2.15
CA ALA A 211 1.02 -12.28 2.03
C ALA A 211 0.33 -12.14 3.39
N LEU A 212 0.40 -10.96 3.98
CA LEU A 212 -0.26 -10.60 5.23
C LEU A 212 -1.67 -10.09 4.93
N ASN A 213 -2.68 -10.72 5.55
CA ASN A 213 -4.07 -10.29 5.51
C ASN A 213 -4.68 -10.32 6.91
N GLU A 214 -5.96 -9.98 7.05
CA GLU A 214 -6.67 -9.95 8.33
C GLU A 214 -6.83 -11.35 8.98
N PHE A 215 -6.62 -12.42 8.22
CA PHE A 215 -6.71 -13.80 8.70
C PHE A 215 -5.35 -14.41 9.06
N GLY A 216 -4.25 -13.72 8.76
CA GLY A 216 -2.90 -14.19 9.04
C GLY A 216 -1.91 -14.00 7.89
N VAL A 217 -0.84 -14.79 7.88
CA VAL A 217 0.19 -14.81 6.85
C VAL A 217 0.03 -16.06 6.00
N THR A 218 0.00 -15.88 4.69
CA THR A 218 0.07 -16.98 3.72
C THR A 218 1.41 -16.93 3.01
N HIS A 219 2.21 -17.99 3.13
CA HIS A 219 3.47 -18.13 2.41
C HIS A 219 3.22 -18.82 1.06
N VAL A 220 3.72 -18.22 -0.01
CA VAL A 220 3.63 -18.75 -1.37
C VAL A 220 5.00 -18.69 -2.02
N THR A 221 5.44 -19.83 -2.56
CA THR A 221 6.68 -19.92 -3.36
C THR A 221 6.31 -19.71 -4.81
N CYS A 222 6.45 -18.48 -5.29
CA CYS A 222 6.21 -18.07 -6.67
C CYS A 222 6.74 -16.65 -6.89
N ASN A 223 6.91 -16.24 -8.13
CA ASN A 223 7.16 -14.86 -8.45
C ASN A 223 5.90 -13.99 -8.25
N TYR A 224 6.08 -12.66 -8.25
CA TYR A 224 4.98 -11.73 -7.97
C TYR A 224 3.85 -11.78 -8.99
N GLU A 225 4.14 -11.99 -10.28
CA GLU A 225 3.13 -12.10 -11.34
C GLU A 225 2.27 -13.34 -11.16
N GLU A 226 2.89 -14.49 -10.86
CA GLU A 226 2.16 -15.72 -10.55
C GLU A 226 1.30 -15.58 -9.29
N TYR A 227 1.80 -14.85 -8.29
CA TYR A 227 1.03 -14.54 -7.08
C TYR A 227 -0.24 -13.75 -7.42
N ILE A 228 -0.13 -12.69 -8.22
CA ILE A 228 -1.29 -11.89 -8.66
C ILE A 228 -2.29 -12.78 -9.42
N GLN A 229 -1.83 -13.58 -10.38
CA GLN A 229 -2.71 -14.46 -11.14
C GLN A 229 -3.43 -15.48 -10.24
N LYS A 230 -2.73 -16.09 -9.28
CA LYS A 230 -3.32 -17.01 -8.31
C LYS A 230 -4.36 -16.31 -7.43
N ASN A 231 -4.03 -15.10 -6.96
CA ASN A 231 -4.92 -14.30 -6.13
C ASN A 231 -6.19 -13.90 -6.91
N ASP A 232 -6.07 -13.49 -8.17
CA ASP A 232 -7.21 -13.18 -9.04
C ASP A 232 -8.11 -14.38 -9.29
N LEU A 233 -7.51 -15.57 -9.51
CA LEU A 233 -8.28 -16.81 -9.65
C LEU A 233 -9.04 -17.17 -8.38
N GLN A 234 -8.39 -17.03 -7.22
CA GLN A 234 -9.03 -17.25 -5.92
C GLN A 234 -10.18 -16.26 -5.68
N ASN A 235 -9.97 -14.98 -6.00
CA ASN A 235 -10.99 -13.94 -5.88
C ASN A 235 -12.20 -14.22 -6.77
N LYS A 236 -11.97 -14.62 -8.03
CA LYS A 236 -13.04 -15.03 -8.95
C LYS A 236 -13.79 -16.27 -8.45
N ALA A 237 -13.08 -17.24 -7.86
CA ALA A 237 -13.70 -18.43 -7.27
C ALA A 237 -14.59 -18.05 -6.07
N LEU A 238 -14.11 -17.19 -5.17
CA LEU A 238 -14.90 -16.68 -4.05
C LEU A 238 -16.15 -15.91 -4.50
N GLN A 239 -16.04 -15.08 -5.55
CA GLN A 239 -17.20 -14.40 -6.13
C GLN A 239 -18.24 -15.39 -6.66
N ARG A 240 -17.80 -16.44 -7.39
CA ARG A 240 -18.70 -17.47 -7.90
C ARG A 240 -19.40 -18.24 -6.77
N ASN A 241 -18.66 -18.60 -5.73
CA ASN A 241 -19.21 -19.30 -4.56
C ASN A 241 -20.27 -18.45 -3.84
N ALA A 242 -20.01 -17.15 -3.63
CA ALA A 242 -20.98 -16.27 -3.00
C ALA A 242 -22.25 -16.10 -3.86
N MET A 243 -22.11 -15.97 -5.18
CA MET A 243 -23.26 -15.92 -6.10
C MET A 243 -24.05 -17.24 -6.07
N GLN A 244 -23.37 -18.37 -5.98
CA GLN A 244 -24.02 -19.68 -5.85
C GLN A 244 -24.79 -19.79 -4.54
N HIS A 245 -24.18 -19.46 -3.39
CA HIS A 245 -24.87 -19.48 -2.10
C HIS A 245 -26.09 -18.53 -2.08
N GLN A 246 -25.99 -17.37 -2.72
CA GLN A 246 -27.12 -16.45 -2.85
C GLN A 246 -28.27 -17.05 -3.68
N ARG A 247 -27.96 -17.75 -4.78
CA ARG A 247 -28.97 -18.44 -5.61
C ARG A 247 -29.63 -19.58 -4.83
N GLU A 248 -28.85 -20.41 -4.15
CA GLU A 248 -29.34 -21.52 -3.33
C GLU A 248 -30.27 -21.03 -2.21
N LEU A 249 -29.88 -19.95 -1.52
CA LEU A 249 -30.71 -19.35 -0.48
C LEU A 249 -32.05 -18.82 -1.03
N LYS A 250 -32.03 -18.22 -2.22
CA LYS A 250 -33.25 -17.77 -2.90
C LYS A 250 -34.17 -18.94 -3.26
N GLN A 251 -33.60 -20.04 -3.76
CA GLN A 251 -34.36 -21.27 -4.09
C GLN A 251 -34.98 -21.90 -2.84
N LEU A 252 -34.22 -22.03 -1.75
CA LEU A 252 -34.72 -22.57 -0.49
C LEU A 252 -35.88 -21.72 0.07
N LYS A 253 -35.81 -20.38 -0.01
CA LYS A 253 -36.92 -19.50 0.40
C LYS A 253 -38.17 -19.71 -0.45
N LEU A 254 -38.03 -19.91 -1.76
CA LEU A 254 -39.16 -20.20 -2.65
C LEU A 254 -39.77 -21.55 -2.31
N GLN A 255 -38.97 -22.60 -2.10
CA GLN A 255 -39.45 -23.92 -1.69
C GLN A 255 -40.19 -23.89 -0.34
N GLN A 256 -39.66 -23.11 0.62
CA GLN A 256 -40.32 -22.93 1.91
C GLN A 256 -41.69 -22.26 1.73
N HIS A 257 -41.75 -21.21 0.91
CA HIS A 257 -43.00 -20.50 0.60
C HIS A 257 -44.02 -21.44 -0.06
N GLU A 258 -43.60 -22.22 -1.08
CA GLU A 258 -44.47 -23.19 -1.75
C GLU A 258 -44.99 -24.28 -0.77
N THR A 259 -44.13 -24.75 0.12
CA THR A 259 -44.51 -25.75 1.14
C THR A 259 -45.57 -25.17 2.09
N GLN A 260 -45.39 -23.91 2.53
CA GLN A 260 -46.38 -23.21 3.35
C GLN A 260 -47.71 -23.00 2.61
N MET A 261 -47.68 -22.58 1.36
CA MET A 261 -48.90 -22.41 0.56
C MET A 261 -49.65 -23.72 0.33
N LYS A 262 -48.91 -24.81 0.04
CA LYS A 262 -49.52 -26.17 -0.08
C LYS A 262 -50.12 -26.61 1.23
N ALA A 263 -49.49 -26.36 2.38
CA ALA A 263 -50.01 -26.69 3.71
C ALA A 263 -51.28 -25.90 4.01
N GLN A 264 -51.31 -24.57 3.78
CA GLN A 264 -52.52 -23.74 3.95
C GLN A 264 -53.68 -24.23 3.09
N LYS A 265 -53.41 -24.54 1.81
CA LYS A 265 -54.46 -25.07 0.90
C LYS A 265 -55.04 -26.39 1.38
N ARG A 266 -54.19 -27.31 1.89
CA ARG A 266 -54.64 -28.60 2.49
C ARG A 266 -55.47 -28.37 3.75
N GLU A 267 -55.10 -27.42 4.60
CA GLU A 267 -55.82 -27.07 5.82
C GLU A 267 -57.20 -26.51 5.49
N GLN A 268 -57.30 -25.61 4.50
CA GLN A 268 -58.57 -25.06 3.99
C GLN A 268 -59.49 -26.15 3.42
N GLN A 269 -58.94 -27.10 2.66
CA GLN A 269 -59.70 -28.25 2.14
C GLN A 269 -60.15 -29.19 3.28
N GLY A 270 -59.30 -29.42 4.28
CA GLY A 270 -59.66 -30.20 5.48
C GLY A 270 -60.82 -29.53 6.27
N HIS A 271 -60.79 -28.22 6.41
CA HIS A 271 -61.90 -27.47 7.03
C HIS A 271 -63.23 -27.55 6.21
N ALA A 272 -63.15 -27.55 4.89
CA ALA A 272 -64.33 -27.69 4.01
C ALA A 272 -64.94 -29.12 4.12
N LEU A 273 -64.10 -30.17 4.13
CA LEU A 273 -64.51 -31.56 4.33
C LEU A 273 -65.14 -31.79 5.71
N ARG A 274 -64.64 -31.09 6.72
CA ARG A 274 -65.22 -31.15 8.08
C ARG A 274 -66.60 -30.55 8.19
N LYS A 275 -66.87 -29.48 7.41
CA LYS A 275 -68.17 -28.83 7.31
C LYS A 275 -69.19 -29.65 6.51
N SER A 276 -68.77 -30.46 5.53
CA SER A 276 -69.64 -31.27 4.69
C SER A 276 -70.12 -32.54 5.35
N GLY A 277 -69.58 -32.97 6.55
CA GLY A 277 -70.00 -34.14 7.31
C GLY A 277 -69.76 -35.49 6.66
N SER A 278 -69.02 -35.58 5.58
CA SER A 278 -68.81 -36.76 4.74
C SER A 278 -67.90 -37.87 5.32
N GLN A 279 -67.16 -37.59 6.44
CA GLN A 279 -66.24 -38.57 7.07
C GLN A 279 -66.34 -38.49 8.61
N ALA A 280 -66.00 -39.60 9.29
CA ALA A 280 -65.99 -39.66 10.76
C ALA A 280 -64.94 -38.63 11.33
N LYS A 281 -65.38 -37.82 12.30
CA LYS A 281 -64.57 -36.74 12.93
C LYS A 281 -63.23 -37.21 13.45
N VAL A 282 -63.24 -38.42 14.12
CA VAL A 282 -62.03 -39.01 14.72
C VAL A 282 -60.95 -39.29 13.68
N LEU A 283 -61.32 -39.75 12.49
CA LEU A 283 -60.37 -40.06 11.39
C LEU A 283 -59.78 -38.78 10.75
N LEU A 284 -60.56 -37.74 10.72
CA LEU A 284 -60.09 -36.42 10.25
C LEU A 284 -59.13 -35.75 11.26
N ASP A 285 -59.42 -35.94 12.59
CA ASP A 285 -58.53 -35.40 13.64
C ASP A 285 -57.18 -36.13 13.66
N PHE A 286 -57.18 -37.46 13.53
CA PHE A 286 -55.94 -38.28 13.46
C PHE A 286 -55.10 -37.89 12.22
N LYS A 287 -55.70 -37.73 11.03
CA LYS A 287 -55.02 -37.28 9.82
C LYS A 287 -54.47 -35.86 9.94
N LYS A 288 -55.17 -34.95 10.63
CA LYS A 288 -54.71 -33.58 10.90
C LYS A 288 -53.49 -33.57 11.83
N GLU A 289 -53.50 -34.36 12.87
CA GLU A 289 -52.39 -34.46 13.82
C GLU A 289 -51.13 -35.05 13.16
N GLN A 290 -51.25 -36.11 12.39
CA GLN A 290 -50.18 -36.73 11.65
C GLN A 290 -49.59 -35.78 10.56
N ALA A 291 -50.46 -35.04 9.84
CA ALA A 291 -50.05 -34.03 8.86
C ALA A 291 -49.36 -32.85 9.55
N GLY A 292 -49.81 -32.43 10.75
CA GLY A 292 -49.20 -31.38 11.54
C GLY A 292 -47.78 -31.73 12.01
N GLN A 293 -47.59 -32.94 12.52
CA GLN A 293 -46.29 -33.44 12.98
C GLN A 293 -45.28 -33.52 11.80
N SER A 294 -45.72 -34.07 10.66
CA SER A 294 -44.88 -34.17 9.46
C SER A 294 -44.51 -32.76 8.90
N LEU A 295 -45.44 -31.82 8.93
CA LEU A 295 -45.20 -30.45 8.49
C LEU A 295 -44.22 -29.72 9.41
N ALA A 296 -44.37 -29.89 10.74
CA ALA A 296 -43.46 -29.29 11.72
C ALA A 296 -42.03 -29.80 11.54
N THR A 297 -41.85 -31.12 11.31
CA THR A 297 -40.53 -31.69 11.05
C THR A 297 -39.90 -31.13 9.78
N VAL A 298 -40.65 -31.02 8.67
CA VAL A 298 -40.19 -30.45 7.41
C VAL A 298 -39.82 -28.96 7.57
N GLN A 299 -40.64 -28.20 8.28
CA GLN A 299 -40.37 -26.78 8.54
C GLN A 299 -39.12 -26.58 9.38
N THR A 300 -38.93 -27.37 10.44
CA THR A 300 -37.74 -27.30 11.28
C THR A 300 -36.47 -27.61 10.48
N GLN A 301 -36.52 -28.64 9.61
CA GLN A 301 -35.40 -29.00 8.75
C GLN A 301 -35.09 -27.92 7.71
N GLN A 302 -36.12 -27.35 7.08
CA GLN A 302 -35.97 -26.25 6.13
C GLN A 302 -35.39 -24.98 6.80
N GLN A 303 -35.82 -24.69 8.03
CA GLN A 303 -35.31 -23.55 8.79
C GLN A 303 -33.84 -23.71 9.11
N LYS A 304 -33.43 -24.91 9.55
CA LYS A 304 -32.03 -25.23 9.82
C LYS A 304 -31.15 -25.07 8.55
N GLN A 305 -31.62 -25.59 7.42
CA GLN A 305 -30.92 -25.44 6.14
C GLN A 305 -30.78 -23.95 5.69
N LEU A 306 -31.83 -23.17 5.91
CA LEU A 306 -31.80 -21.71 5.62
C LEU A 306 -30.81 -20.98 6.50
N GLU A 307 -30.72 -21.28 7.79
CA GLU A 307 -29.77 -20.66 8.71
C GLU A 307 -28.31 -21.05 8.35
N GLU A 308 -28.07 -22.32 8.05
CA GLU A 308 -26.77 -22.79 7.60
C GLU A 308 -26.32 -22.08 6.31
N LYS A 309 -27.21 -21.97 5.30
CA LYS A 309 -26.92 -21.28 4.05
C LYS A 309 -26.76 -19.78 4.22
N ARG A 310 -27.53 -19.17 5.13
CA ARG A 310 -27.37 -17.74 5.45
C ARG A 310 -26.01 -17.46 6.10
N THR A 311 -25.56 -18.33 6.99
CA THR A 311 -24.25 -18.22 7.64
C THR A 311 -23.11 -18.37 6.61
N GLN A 312 -23.21 -19.36 5.70
CA GLN A 312 -22.24 -19.53 4.61
C GLN A 312 -22.19 -18.33 3.68
N LEU A 313 -23.35 -17.75 3.33
CA LEU A 313 -23.42 -16.54 2.51
C LEU A 313 -22.78 -15.35 3.22
N LEU A 314 -23.07 -15.15 4.52
CA LEU A 314 -22.48 -14.05 5.30
C LEU A 314 -20.95 -14.18 5.38
N GLN A 315 -20.42 -15.37 5.62
CA GLN A 315 -18.99 -15.62 5.61
C GLN A 315 -18.35 -15.34 4.24
N SER A 316 -18.98 -15.80 3.16
CA SER A 316 -18.51 -15.54 1.79
C SER A 316 -18.59 -14.05 1.45
N GLN A 317 -19.63 -13.35 1.90
CA GLN A 317 -19.77 -11.90 1.68
C GLN A 317 -18.74 -11.10 2.47
N GLN A 318 -18.44 -11.47 3.72
CA GLN A 318 -17.38 -10.84 4.49
C GLN A 318 -16.03 -10.99 3.80
N GLN A 319 -15.68 -12.19 3.33
CA GLN A 319 -14.47 -12.42 2.55
C GLN A 319 -14.43 -11.57 1.28
N LEU A 320 -15.55 -11.46 0.57
CA LEU A 320 -15.65 -10.65 -0.65
C LEU A 320 -15.59 -9.13 -0.40
N GLU A 321 -16.14 -8.64 0.72
CA GLU A 321 -16.04 -7.21 1.05
C GLU A 321 -14.57 -6.77 1.20
N HIS A 322 -13.70 -7.67 1.69
CA HIS A 322 -12.27 -7.41 1.79
C HIS A 322 -11.56 -7.44 0.43
N ILE A 323 -12.11 -8.14 -0.56
CA ILE A 323 -11.48 -8.39 -1.86
C ILE A 323 -11.98 -7.41 -2.95
N LYS A 324 -13.20 -6.85 -2.80
CA LYS A 324 -13.75 -5.93 -3.81
C LYS A 324 -12.79 -4.80 -4.09
N GLU A 325 -12.36 -4.68 -5.34
CA GLU A 325 -11.62 -3.52 -5.82
C GLU A 325 -12.45 -2.26 -5.59
N GLN A 326 -11.81 -1.27 -5.03
CA GLN A 326 -12.42 0.04 -4.91
C GLN A 326 -12.26 0.75 -6.24
N GLN A 327 -13.32 1.37 -6.71
CA GLN A 327 -13.29 2.21 -7.89
C GLN A 327 -13.52 3.65 -7.48
N PHE A 328 -12.75 4.53 -8.03
CA PHE A 328 -12.92 5.96 -7.88
C PHE A 328 -13.00 6.59 -9.25
N VAL A 329 -14.06 7.36 -9.49
CA VAL A 329 -14.26 8.07 -10.75
C VAL A 329 -14.50 9.53 -10.43
N PHE A 330 -13.72 10.41 -11.03
CA PHE A 330 -13.97 11.84 -10.96
C PHE A 330 -15.30 12.17 -11.66
N GLN A 331 -16.18 12.90 -10.98
CA GLN A 331 -17.50 13.28 -11.51
C GLN A 331 -17.45 14.53 -12.37
N HIS A 332 -16.36 15.31 -12.26
CA HIS A 332 -16.22 16.55 -13.01
C HIS A 332 -15.83 16.31 -14.47
N ARG A 333 -16.47 17.04 -15.36
CA ARG A 333 -16.08 17.12 -16.77
C ARG A 333 -15.49 18.49 -17.03
N THR A 334 -14.30 18.51 -17.60
CA THR A 334 -13.69 19.75 -18.09
C THR A 334 -14.37 20.17 -19.39
N GLU A 335 -14.86 21.41 -19.45
CA GLU A 335 -15.51 21.99 -20.65
C GLU A 335 -14.50 22.77 -21.51
N LYS A 336 -13.31 23.04 -20.97
CA LYS A 336 -12.27 23.78 -21.72
C LYS A 336 -11.69 22.96 -22.84
N THR A 337 -11.42 23.64 -23.95
CA THR A 337 -10.78 23.09 -25.14
C THR A 337 -9.61 24.01 -25.52
N GLY A 338 -8.60 23.47 -26.20
CA GLY A 338 -7.43 24.22 -26.65
C GLY A 338 -6.28 24.21 -25.66
N GLU A 339 -5.32 25.10 -25.88
CA GLU A 339 -4.09 25.16 -25.07
C GLU A 339 -4.35 25.76 -23.70
N ILE A 340 -3.94 25.04 -22.66
CA ILE A 340 -4.16 25.43 -21.27
C ILE A 340 -2.87 25.86 -20.56
N LEU A 341 -1.73 25.32 -20.99
CA LEU A 341 -0.41 25.65 -20.48
C LEU A 341 0.58 25.79 -21.63
N ARG A 342 1.36 26.86 -21.61
CA ARG A 342 2.55 27.03 -22.45
C ARG A 342 3.69 27.56 -21.60
N VAL A 343 4.78 26.86 -21.64
CA VAL A 343 6.04 27.21 -20.98
C VAL A 343 7.09 27.39 -22.08
N LYS A 344 7.81 28.48 -22.06
CA LYS A 344 8.90 28.75 -23.01
C LYS A 344 10.18 29.08 -22.27
N ASP A 345 11.25 28.41 -22.64
CA ASP A 345 12.60 28.66 -22.14
C ASP A 345 12.69 28.72 -20.60
N PHE A 346 11.90 27.86 -19.94
CA PHE A 346 11.83 27.85 -18.48
C PHE A 346 13.09 27.32 -17.86
N HIS A 347 13.66 28.10 -16.97
CA HIS A 347 14.81 27.74 -16.18
C HIS A 347 14.66 28.34 -14.78
N SER A 348 14.88 27.52 -13.77
CA SER A 348 14.86 27.95 -12.37
C SER A 348 16.29 28.18 -11.87
N LYS A 349 16.52 29.27 -11.13
CA LYS A 349 17.85 29.57 -10.53
C LYS A 349 18.36 28.51 -9.57
N THR A 350 17.47 27.67 -9.07
CA THR A 350 17.76 26.59 -8.10
C THR A 350 17.79 25.19 -8.71
N SER A 351 17.47 25.06 -10.01
CA SER A 351 17.44 23.78 -10.71
C SER A 351 18.65 23.60 -11.61
N GLN A 352 19.05 22.36 -11.83
CA GLN A 352 20.21 21.98 -12.64
C GLN A 352 19.83 21.59 -14.07
N HIS A 353 18.55 21.73 -14.47
CA HIS A 353 18.13 21.42 -15.84
C HIS A 353 18.43 22.57 -16.83
N LEU A 354 18.64 22.17 -18.07
CA LEU A 354 18.66 23.11 -19.20
C LEU A 354 17.26 23.73 -19.41
N PRO A 355 17.17 24.93 -20.00
CA PRO A 355 15.90 25.51 -20.39
C PRO A 355 15.07 24.56 -21.24
N PHE A 356 13.75 24.49 -21.00
CA PHE A 356 12.86 23.62 -21.76
C PHE A 356 11.53 24.28 -22.10
N ASP A 357 10.91 23.78 -23.16
CA ASP A 357 9.60 24.20 -23.62
C ASP A 357 8.57 23.11 -23.33
N LEU A 358 7.36 23.53 -22.94
CA LEU A 358 6.24 22.63 -22.69
C LEU A 358 4.95 23.30 -23.13
N ALA A 359 4.14 22.58 -23.92
CA ALA A 359 2.79 22.98 -24.26
C ALA A 359 1.81 21.85 -23.92
N LEU A 360 0.67 22.18 -23.29
CA LEU A 360 -0.37 21.24 -22.93
C LEU A 360 -1.71 21.71 -23.44
N GLN A 361 -2.43 20.78 -24.07
CA GLN A 361 -3.84 20.95 -24.42
C GLN A 361 -4.74 20.47 -23.28
N ALA A 362 -5.99 20.89 -23.28
CA ALA A 362 -6.99 20.38 -22.35
C ALA A 362 -7.13 18.86 -22.48
N GLY A 363 -7.01 18.14 -21.36
CA GLY A 363 -7.08 16.68 -21.31
C GLY A 363 -5.78 15.94 -21.56
N ASP A 364 -4.69 16.64 -21.90
CA ASP A 364 -3.36 16.01 -22.06
C ASP A 364 -2.84 15.44 -20.74
N LYS A 365 -2.23 14.28 -20.81
CA LYS A 365 -1.55 13.64 -19.67
C LYS A 365 -0.11 13.39 -20.02
N ILE A 366 0.81 14.01 -19.27
CA ILE A 366 2.23 13.88 -19.51
C ILE A 366 2.98 13.39 -18.28
N HIS A 367 4.02 12.64 -18.53
CA HIS A 367 4.99 12.20 -17.54
C HIS A 367 6.25 13.10 -17.62
N LEU A 368 6.56 13.84 -16.55
CA LEU A 368 7.76 14.65 -16.44
C LEU A 368 8.89 13.81 -15.87
N LYS A 369 9.86 13.45 -16.72
CA LYS A 369 11.02 12.61 -16.39
C LYS A 369 12.24 13.45 -16.04
N GLY A 370 13.15 12.90 -15.25
CA GLY A 370 14.47 13.49 -14.97
C GLY A 370 15.07 12.88 -13.70
N LYS A 371 16.38 13.07 -13.52
CA LYS A 371 17.11 12.62 -12.33
C LYS A 371 16.58 13.27 -11.06
N ASN A 372 16.87 12.65 -9.90
CA ASN A 372 16.55 13.26 -8.61
C ASN A 372 17.38 14.55 -8.42
N GLY A 373 16.72 15.60 -7.89
CA GLY A 373 17.35 16.91 -7.69
C GLY A 373 17.37 17.82 -8.91
N ILE A 374 16.98 17.38 -10.11
CA ILE A 374 17.01 18.19 -11.33
C ILE A 374 16.02 19.38 -11.33
N GLY A 375 15.02 19.38 -10.43
CA GLY A 375 14.09 20.50 -10.29
C GLY A 375 12.63 20.20 -10.67
N LYS A 376 12.25 18.92 -10.83
CA LYS A 376 10.87 18.50 -11.16
C LYS A 376 9.83 19.07 -10.18
N SER A 377 10.01 18.82 -8.90
CA SER A 377 9.11 19.30 -7.83
C SER A 377 9.10 20.83 -7.73
N THR A 378 10.24 21.48 -7.97
CA THR A 378 10.35 22.94 -8.01
C THR A 378 9.50 23.52 -9.13
N PHE A 379 9.54 22.91 -10.31
CA PHE A 379 8.72 23.32 -11.45
C PHE A 379 7.22 23.14 -11.17
N LEU A 380 6.78 22.00 -10.62
CA LEU A 380 5.38 21.78 -10.28
C LEU A 380 4.89 22.79 -9.23
N LYS A 381 5.68 23.06 -8.18
CA LYS A 381 5.37 24.08 -7.16
C LYS A 381 5.29 25.46 -7.77
N TYR A 382 6.18 25.81 -8.68
CA TYR A 382 6.12 27.09 -9.38
C TYR A 382 4.82 27.24 -10.17
N LEU A 383 4.42 26.22 -10.94
CA LEU A 383 3.15 26.22 -11.66
C LEU A 383 1.95 26.36 -10.72
N SER A 384 1.96 25.72 -9.57
CA SER A 384 0.85 25.77 -8.59
C SER A 384 0.66 27.16 -7.96
N GLN A 385 1.74 27.95 -7.88
CA GLN A 385 1.72 29.30 -7.34
C GLN A 385 1.43 30.36 -8.41
N THR A 386 1.49 29.99 -9.68
CA THR A 386 1.23 30.90 -10.80
C THR A 386 -0.28 31.07 -10.95
N THR A 387 -0.79 32.22 -10.52
CA THR A 387 -2.16 32.62 -10.84
C THR A 387 -2.25 33.00 -12.33
N SER A 388 -3.45 32.91 -12.92
CA SER A 388 -3.77 33.16 -14.34
C SER A 388 -3.22 34.49 -14.89
N GLN A 389 -1.90 34.60 -15.01
CA GLN A 389 -1.20 35.75 -15.58
C GLN A 389 -0.16 35.25 -16.59
N SER A 390 -0.23 35.76 -17.79
CA SER A 390 0.77 35.55 -18.81
C SER A 390 2.03 36.34 -18.44
N SER A 391 3.06 35.67 -17.90
CA SER A 391 4.43 36.16 -17.99
C SER A 391 4.97 35.85 -19.39
N HIS A 392 6.08 36.47 -19.82
CA HIS A 392 6.72 36.14 -21.12
C HIS A 392 7.13 34.68 -21.23
N GLU A 393 7.32 33.99 -20.08
CA GLU A 393 7.80 32.60 -19.99
C GLU A 393 6.68 31.58 -19.81
N ILE A 394 5.58 31.91 -19.10
CA ILE A 394 4.52 30.98 -18.78
C ILE A 394 3.14 31.59 -19.05
N PHE A 395 2.35 30.88 -19.85
CA PHE A 395 0.92 31.08 -20.03
C PHE A 395 0.17 29.94 -19.35
N LEU A 396 -0.75 30.27 -18.42
CA LEU A 396 -1.58 29.32 -17.71
C LEU A 396 -3.02 29.86 -17.65
N SER A 397 -3.98 29.14 -18.21
CA SER A 397 -5.37 29.61 -18.37
C SER A 397 -6.39 28.85 -17.52
N VAL A 398 -5.94 27.98 -16.64
CA VAL A 398 -6.78 27.01 -15.91
C VAL A 398 -6.47 26.98 -14.42
N ASN A 399 -7.43 26.45 -13.63
CA ASN A 399 -7.21 26.17 -12.21
C ASN A 399 -6.35 24.94 -12.04
N THR A 400 -5.28 25.10 -11.28
CA THR A 400 -4.31 24.04 -10.97
C THR A 400 -4.48 23.52 -9.55
N LEU A 401 -4.23 22.23 -9.37
CA LEU A 401 -4.06 21.65 -8.05
C LEU A 401 -2.75 20.87 -8.01
N TYR A 402 -1.94 21.14 -7.01
CA TYR A 402 -0.70 20.43 -6.74
C TYR A 402 -0.91 19.43 -5.60
N LEU A 403 -0.61 18.18 -5.85
CA LEU A 403 -0.59 17.13 -4.83
C LEU A 403 0.84 16.64 -4.67
N ASP A 404 1.38 16.86 -3.48
CA ASP A 404 2.68 16.35 -3.07
C ASP A 404 2.60 14.93 -2.48
N GLN A 405 3.76 14.35 -2.18
CA GLN A 405 3.89 13.02 -1.57
C GLN A 405 3.13 12.88 -0.23
N ASN A 406 2.95 13.98 0.50
CA ASN A 406 2.36 13.98 1.85
C ASN A 406 0.88 14.37 1.86
N LEU A 407 0.31 14.76 0.71
CA LEU A 407 -1.06 15.30 0.61
C LEU A 407 -1.24 16.49 1.58
N SER A 408 -0.27 17.43 1.57
CA SER A 408 -0.11 18.48 2.58
C SER A 408 -1.21 19.55 2.58
N ASP A 409 -2.12 19.56 1.60
CA ASP A 409 -3.26 20.48 1.54
C ASP A 409 -4.32 20.23 2.62
N LEU A 410 -4.26 19.05 3.27
CA LEU A 410 -5.17 18.71 4.37
C LEU A 410 -4.50 18.91 5.72
N SER A 411 -5.24 19.50 6.66
CA SER A 411 -4.73 19.77 8.01
C SER A 411 -4.62 18.46 8.80
N PRO A 412 -3.42 18.06 9.27
CA PRO A 412 -3.22 16.78 9.96
C PRO A 412 -4.04 16.63 11.24
N GLU A 413 -4.26 17.74 11.97
CA GLU A 413 -4.91 17.77 13.28
C GLU A 413 -6.43 17.79 13.19
N LEU A 414 -7.01 18.22 12.07
CA LEU A 414 -8.46 18.24 11.88
C LEU A 414 -9.01 16.84 11.60
N SER A 415 -10.26 16.64 11.97
CA SER A 415 -10.96 15.40 11.62
C SER A 415 -11.09 15.22 10.10
N VAL A 416 -11.33 14.00 9.66
CA VAL A 416 -11.58 13.70 8.24
C VAL A 416 -12.76 14.52 7.73
N LEU A 417 -13.86 14.60 8.49
CA LEU A 417 -15.04 15.37 8.11
C LEU A 417 -14.77 16.87 8.03
N ASP A 418 -14.03 17.43 8.98
CA ASP A 418 -13.70 18.85 8.96
C ASP A 418 -12.79 19.21 7.78
N ASN A 419 -11.87 18.33 7.42
CA ASN A 419 -11.07 18.50 6.23
C ASN A 419 -11.92 18.45 4.95
N LEU A 420 -12.86 17.51 4.85
CA LEU A 420 -13.77 17.43 3.70
C LEU A 420 -14.68 18.65 3.59
N ALA A 421 -15.15 19.18 4.71
CA ALA A 421 -15.96 20.41 4.74
C ALA A 421 -15.21 21.65 4.20
N LYS A 422 -13.87 21.64 4.18
CA LYS A 422 -13.08 22.70 3.53
C LYS A 422 -13.19 22.68 2.01
N PHE A 423 -13.33 21.51 1.40
CA PHE A 423 -13.50 21.38 -0.05
C PHE A 423 -14.86 21.88 -0.51
N ASN A 424 -15.92 21.57 0.25
CA ASN A 424 -17.26 22.06 -0.06
C ASN A 424 -18.12 22.12 1.22
N ARG A 425 -18.54 23.34 1.61
CA ARG A 425 -19.34 23.58 2.82
C ARG A 425 -20.83 23.27 2.65
N ASP A 426 -21.30 23.15 1.40
CA ASP A 426 -22.71 22.90 1.11
C ASP A 426 -23.08 21.42 1.25
N VAL A 427 -22.07 20.52 1.30
CA VAL A 427 -22.26 19.08 1.47
C VAL A 427 -22.47 18.75 2.95
N SER A 428 -23.56 18.08 3.26
CA SER A 428 -23.89 17.70 4.63
C SER A 428 -22.93 16.64 5.20
N SER A 429 -22.73 16.65 6.53
CA SER A 429 -21.90 15.64 7.20
C SER A 429 -22.43 14.21 6.98
N THR A 430 -23.73 14.03 6.81
CA THR A 430 -24.35 12.73 6.51
C THR A 430 -23.95 12.25 5.12
N GLU A 431 -23.94 13.13 4.14
CA GLU A 431 -23.51 12.81 2.78
C GLU A 431 -22.03 12.47 2.72
N TRP A 432 -21.17 13.26 3.38
CA TRP A 432 -19.75 12.94 3.53
C TRP A 432 -19.53 11.55 4.15
N ARG A 433 -20.29 11.18 5.21
CA ARG A 433 -20.23 9.85 5.81
C ARG A 433 -20.66 8.74 4.85
N ASN A 434 -21.66 8.98 4.03
CA ASN A 434 -22.11 8.01 3.02
C ASN A 434 -21.03 7.78 1.96
N GLN A 435 -20.40 8.83 1.46
CA GLN A 435 -19.32 8.75 0.49
C GLN A 435 -18.08 8.08 1.07
N LEU A 436 -17.68 8.45 2.30
CA LEU A 436 -16.59 7.78 3.02
C LEU A 436 -16.88 6.29 3.25
N GLY A 437 -18.15 5.94 3.49
CA GLY A 437 -18.57 4.54 3.64
C GLY A 437 -18.34 3.71 2.38
N GLN A 438 -18.52 4.30 1.18
CA GLN A 438 -18.20 3.66 -0.10
C GLN A 438 -16.70 3.41 -0.26
N LEU A 439 -15.85 4.30 0.29
CA LEU A 439 -14.40 4.19 0.32
C LEU A 439 -13.88 3.36 1.50
N ARG A 440 -14.77 2.67 2.24
CA ARG A 440 -14.47 1.84 3.43
C ARG A 440 -13.90 2.62 4.61
N ILE A 441 -14.10 3.91 4.67
CA ILE A 441 -13.79 4.75 5.84
C ILE A 441 -15.09 4.89 6.64
N ARG A 442 -15.36 3.96 7.57
CA ARG A 442 -16.65 3.81 8.27
C ARG A 442 -16.51 4.13 9.77
N GLY A 443 -17.64 4.51 10.38
CA GLY A 443 -17.78 4.69 11.81
C GLY A 443 -16.89 5.79 12.36
N GLN A 444 -16.18 5.51 13.46
CA GLN A 444 -15.33 6.47 14.17
C GLN A 444 -14.17 7.00 13.31
N LYS A 445 -13.74 6.27 12.27
CA LYS A 445 -12.64 6.73 11.40
C LYS A 445 -12.91 8.08 10.73
N ALA A 446 -14.17 8.43 10.49
CA ALA A 446 -14.53 9.73 9.92
C ALA A 446 -14.31 10.90 10.88
N GLU A 447 -14.21 10.63 12.18
CA GLU A 447 -14.00 11.63 13.24
C GLU A 447 -12.55 11.68 13.71
N LEU A 448 -11.71 10.72 13.31
CA LEU A 448 -10.30 10.72 13.67
C LEU A 448 -9.56 11.90 13.02
N PRO A 449 -8.51 12.43 13.65
CA PRO A 449 -7.58 13.35 13.04
C PRO A 449 -6.97 12.74 11.77
N PHE A 450 -6.78 13.56 10.72
CA PHE A 450 -6.33 13.09 9.40
C PHE A 450 -4.98 12.36 9.47
N HIS A 451 -4.07 12.78 10.36
CA HIS A 451 -2.78 12.11 10.55
C HIS A 451 -2.89 10.67 11.07
N CYS A 452 -4.00 10.28 11.71
CA CYS A 452 -4.24 8.92 12.19
C CYS A 452 -4.59 7.93 11.07
N LEU A 453 -4.91 8.42 9.86
CA LEU A 453 -5.23 7.59 8.72
C LEU A 453 -3.96 7.00 8.08
N SER A 454 -4.09 5.81 7.52
CA SER A 454 -3.05 5.24 6.66
C SER A 454 -2.89 6.06 5.37
N GLY A 455 -1.73 5.98 4.69
CA GLY A 455 -1.48 6.69 3.43
C GLY A 455 -2.56 6.45 2.38
N GLY A 456 -3.01 5.21 2.20
CA GLY A 456 -4.11 4.88 1.29
C GLY A 456 -5.46 5.45 1.72
N GLU A 457 -5.77 5.52 3.01
CA GLU A 457 -6.99 6.16 3.52
C GLU A 457 -6.93 7.68 3.33
N ARG A 458 -5.77 8.31 3.56
CA ARG A 458 -5.56 9.74 3.29
C ARG A 458 -5.80 10.06 1.82
N LEU A 459 -5.21 9.27 0.92
CA LEU A 459 -5.45 9.41 -0.51
C LEU A 459 -6.94 9.37 -0.86
N LYS A 460 -7.69 8.41 -0.34
CA LYS A 460 -9.13 8.28 -0.59
C LYS A 460 -9.92 9.50 -0.15
N VAL A 461 -9.60 10.03 1.03
CA VAL A 461 -10.21 11.28 1.55
C VAL A 461 -9.88 12.45 0.65
N THR A 462 -8.62 12.59 0.23
CA THR A 462 -8.19 13.66 -0.68
C THR A 462 -8.91 13.58 -2.02
N LEU A 463 -8.91 12.41 -2.66
CA LEU A 463 -9.62 12.20 -3.94
C LEU A 463 -11.13 12.50 -3.80
N LEU A 464 -11.74 12.09 -2.68
CA LEU A 464 -13.14 12.40 -2.42
C LEU A 464 -13.37 13.92 -2.30
N GLY A 465 -12.52 14.62 -1.55
CA GLY A 465 -12.59 16.08 -1.42
C GLY A 465 -12.49 16.77 -2.78
N LEU A 466 -11.57 16.32 -3.62
CA LEU A 466 -11.36 16.86 -4.97
C LEU A 466 -12.59 16.73 -5.86
N ASN A 467 -13.37 15.67 -5.71
CA ASN A 467 -14.63 15.50 -6.46
C ASN A 467 -15.69 16.56 -6.14
N TYR A 468 -15.59 17.22 -5.01
CA TYR A 468 -16.53 18.22 -4.54
C TYR A 468 -15.96 19.64 -4.54
N LEU A 469 -14.72 19.80 -5.02
CA LEU A 469 -14.08 21.12 -5.07
C LEU A 469 -14.71 22.00 -6.13
N THR A 470 -15.04 23.24 -5.75
CA THR A 470 -15.53 24.28 -6.65
C THR A 470 -14.66 25.53 -6.50
N PRO A 471 -14.11 26.13 -7.58
CA PRO A 471 -14.28 25.75 -9.00
C PRO A 471 -13.57 24.46 -9.38
N ASN A 472 -13.98 23.86 -10.49
CA ASN A 472 -13.39 22.63 -11.01
C ASN A 472 -11.89 22.80 -11.26
N ILE A 473 -11.12 21.78 -10.91
CA ILE A 473 -9.72 21.67 -11.26
C ILE A 473 -9.61 21.13 -12.69
N GLU A 474 -8.79 21.78 -13.50
CA GLU A 474 -8.62 21.42 -14.91
C GLU A 474 -7.19 20.91 -15.19
N LEU A 475 -6.23 21.22 -14.31
CA LEU A 475 -4.86 20.70 -14.38
C LEU A 475 -4.43 20.14 -13.01
N LEU A 476 -4.12 18.84 -12.99
CA LEU A 476 -3.52 18.17 -11.83
C LEU A 476 -2.00 18.13 -11.97
N LEU A 477 -1.31 18.59 -10.95
CA LEU A 477 0.14 18.52 -10.79
C LEU A 477 0.46 17.49 -9.71
N LEU A 478 1.01 16.35 -10.10
CA LEU A 478 1.20 15.19 -9.23
C LEU A 478 2.70 14.92 -9.05
N ASP A 479 3.19 15.01 -7.81
CA ASP A 479 4.61 14.84 -7.48
C ASP A 479 4.81 13.57 -6.64
N GLU A 480 5.18 12.48 -7.31
CA GLU A 480 5.35 11.14 -6.74
C GLU A 480 4.19 10.70 -5.84
N PRO A 481 2.93 10.82 -6.32
CA PRO A 481 1.74 10.60 -5.48
C PRO A 481 1.55 9.14 -5.07
N GLU A 482 2.26 8.21 -5.71
CA GLU A 482 2.26 6.78 -5.41
C GLU A 482 3.12 6.40 -4.20
N ASN A 483 3.99 7.29 -3.73
CA ASN A 483 4.85 7.02 -2.59
C ASN A 483 4.01 6.74 -1.33
N HIS A 484 4.45 5.79 -0.52
CA HIS A 484 3.76 5.33 0.70
C HIS A 484 2.35 4.73 0.50
N LEU A 485 1.92 4.52 -0.76
CA LEU A 485 0.67 3.84 -1.07
C LEU A 485 0.89 2.34 -1.22
N ASP A 486 -0.04 1.56 -0.68
CA ASP A 486 -0.09 0.13 -0.96
C ASP A 486 -0.55 -0.15 -2.41
N ILE A 487 -0.37 -1.37 -2.85
CA ILE A 487 -0.65 -1.79 -4.24
C ILE A 487 -2.10 -1.48 -4.64
N GLU A 488 -3.07 -1.67 -3.73
CA GLU A 488 -4.48 -1.38 -4.00
C GLU A 488 -4.74 0.12 -4.13
N SER A 489 -4.13 0.93 -3.26
CA SER A 489 -4.27 2.38 -3.30
C SER A 489 -3.59 2.98 -4.54
N ARG A 490 -2.44 2.43 -4.97
CA ARG A 490 -1.79 2.79 -6.24
C ARG A 490 -2.70 2.48 -7.43
N ALA A 491 -3.32 1.30 -7.46
CA ALA A 491 -4.26 0.94 -8.53
C ALA A 491 -5.47 1.87 -8.55
N LEU A 492 -6.02 2.22 -7.39
CA LEU A 492 -7.13 3.16 -7.27
C LEU A 492 -6.76 4.55 -7.80
N LEU A 493 -5.57 5.05 -7.43
CA LEU A 493 -5.07 6.34 -7.91
C LEU A 493 -4.83 6.31 -9.43
N ALA A 494 -4.22 5.25 -9.95
CA ALA A 494 -3.99 5.10 -11.38
C ALA A 494 -5.31 5.11 -12.17
N GLN A 495 -6.33 4.39 -11.72
CA GLN A 495 -7.67 4.42 -12.31
C GLN A 495 -8.30 5.81 -12.23
N ALA A 496 -8.17 6.51 -11.10
CA ALA A 496 -8.66 7.86 -10.95
C ALA A 496 -8.01 8.80 -11.97
N ILE A 497 -6.68 8.76 -12.11
CA ILE A 497 -5.92 9.55 -13.09
C ILE A 497 -6.33 9.16 -14.52
N GLN A 498 -6.47 7.86 -14.82
CA GLN A 498 -6.84 7.38 -16.15
C GLN A 498 -8.22 7.91 -16.59
N HIS A 499 -9.18 7.97 -15.69
CA HIS A 499 -10.54 8.46 -15.98
C HIS A 499 -10.70 9.97 -15.79
N TYR A 500 -9.69 10.66 -15.28
CA TYR A 500 -9.76 12.10 -15.16
C TYR A 500 -9.77 12.77 -16.53
N THR A 501 -10.70 13.69 -16.74
CA THR A 501 -10.92 14.36 -18.04
C THR A 501 -10.09 15.62 -18.23
N GLY A 502 -9.51 16.17 -17.15
CA GLY A 502 -8.60 17.31 -17.20
C GLY A 502 -7.18 16.91 -17.58
N ALA A 503 -6.31 17.89 -17.68
CA ALA A 503 -4.90 17.67 -17.94
C ALA A 503 -4.15 17.20 -16.69
N VAL A 504 -3.07 16.46 -16.89
CA VAL A 504 -2.23 15.91 -15.79
C VAL A 504 -0.75 16.10 -16.14
N ILE A 505 0.02 16.61 -15.20
CA ILE A 505 1.48 16.50 -15.18
C ILE A 505 1.85 15.60 -14.02
N LEU A 506 2.40 14.42 -14.35
CA LEU A 506 2.83 13.43 -13.37
C LEU A 506 4.34 13.35 -13.31
N VAL A 507 4.89 13.48 -12.10
CA VAL A 507 6.26 13.08 -11.77
C VAL A 507 6.16 11.72 -11.06
N SER A 508 6.84 10.72 -11.57
CA SER A 508 6.91 9.37 -10.98
C SER A 508 8.18 8.67 -11.40
N HIS A 509 8.70 7.82 -10.52
CA HIS A 509 9.80 6.91 -10.82
C HIS A 509 9.33 5.47 -11.08
N ASP A 510 8.03 5.20 -10.95
CA ASP A 510 7.42 3.90 -11.19
C ASP A 510 6.82 3.84 -12.62
N ALA A 511 7.56 3.22 -13.55
CA ALA A 511 7.14 3.08 -14.94
C ALA A 511 5.81 2.33 -15.08
N TYR A 512 5.57 1.33 -14.24
CA TYR A 512 4.33 0.56 -14.24
C TYR A 512 3.13 1.41 -13.78
N PHE A 513 3.34 2.26 -12.78
CA PHE A 513 2.30 3.19 -12.32
C PHE A 513 1.94 4.19 -13.42
N VAL A 514 2.94 4.78 -14.10
CA VAL A 514 2.73 5.70 -15.23
C VAL A 514 1.92 5.05 -16.34
N GLU A 515 2.26 3.82 -16.73
CA GLU A 515 1.53 3.05 -17.73
C GLU A 515 0.08 2.78 -17.29
N SER A 516 -0.12 2.41 -16.02
CA SER A 516 -1.45 2.18 -15.43
C SER A 516 -2.32 3.45 -15.39
N CYS A 517 -1.72 4.63 -15.33
CA CYS A 517 -2.40 5.92 -15.45
C CYS A 517 -2.85 6.24 -16.89
N GLY A 518 -2.47 5.44 -17.88
CA GLY A 518 -2.77 5.67 -19.30
C GLY A 518 -1.97 6.82 -19.92
N ILE A 519 -0.80 7.18 -19.34
CA ILE A 519 0.05 8.28 -19.81
C ILE A 519 1.03 7.75 -20.86
N GLN A 520 0.92 8.26 -22.08
CA GLN A 520 1.76 7.86 -23.22
C GLN A 520 2.83 8.90 -23.58
N SER A 521 2.59 10.16 -23.25
CA SER A 521 3.50 11.26 -23.55
C SER A 521 4.47 11.54 -22.40
N SER A 522 5.73 11.80 -22.71
CA SER A 522 6.71 12.14 -21.68
C SER A 522 7.61 13.29 -22.12
N VAL A 523 8.01 14.13 -21.15
CA VAL A 523 8.97 15.21 -21.30
C VAL A 523 10.17 14.91 -20.42
N GLN A 524 11.36 14.97 -20.97
CA GLN A 524 12.61 14.69 -20.27
C GLN A 524 13.29 16.00 -19.89
N LEU A 525 13.49 16.24 -18.59
CA LEU A 525 14.42 17.28 -18.14
C LEU A 525 15.86 16.76 -18.25
N VAL A 526 16.72 17.54 -18.88
CA VAL A 526 18.12 17.22 -19.15
C VAL A 526 19.00 18.21 -18.38
N GLU A 527 20.15 17.73 -17.86
CA GLU A 527 21.18 18.53 -17.18
C GLU A 527 21.97 19.39 -18.15
#